data_31098341a1de712ecc74d88f4455bd77
#
_entry.id   31098341a1de712ecc74d88f4455bd77
#
_cell.length_a   1.000
_cell.length_b   1.000
_cell.length_c   1.000
_cell.angle_alpha   90.00
_cell.angle_beta   90.00
_cell.angle_gamma   90.00
#
_symmetry.space_group_name_H-M   'P 1'
#
loop_
_entity.id
_entity.type
_entity.pdbx_description
1 polymer ?
#
loop_
_entity_poly.entity_id
_entity_poly.type
_entity_poly.pdbx_seq_one_letter_code
_entity_poly.pdbx_strand_id
1 'polypeptide(L)'
;MELEKIYTNKTSLTHRKEFAQFFTPQPIANLMSDWLLGNKSLKTVLEPAFGLGIFSRTLLSKQDKLKIKGFDIDETILNEAKTHFKSQNNVSLNLEDYMYNDWKNKYDGIICNPPYLKFHDYDNKQILQEVENNLKFKFNGFTNLYTLFLLKSIFQLKKNGRAAYIIPSEFLNSDYGKLVKEYLLKTKTLRHLFVIDFKENVFDDAMTTASILLLANDKNNSEINISTIDSKSDLQLIDTFIKSYPKGKGEFTFKLNDLDPNIKWRKYYQLQNSINYKNLVPFSNYAKVVRGIATGANDYFTFNESKAKEFSIPKENLLPCICKAKDVKGNFFTESDYKNLVKINELVYLFDGKNSINKSVLDYIEKGVKEEVNEKYLTKSRKPWYSLENRPPAPIWVSVFNRSGVKFIRNEARISNLTTFHCVYPTNSNLFSKINNDLLFAYLLTDVAKEIFSDNRREYGNGLKKFEPNDLNKSKMLDLSTLSESQVDRILDLYTEYKESKDEKFISGIDEILRIEFANAKSHTHMQFAPANTTPKIAKEYAFANATN
;
A
#
# COMPACT_ATOMS: atom_id res chain seq x y z
N MET A 1 11.34 -4.48 25.58
CA MET A 1 11.86 -3.25 24.89
C MET A 1 13.33 -2.96 25.14
N GLU A 2 13.89 -3.25 26.33
CA GLU A 2 15.33 -3.05 26.58
C GLU A 2 16.18 -4.04 25.77
N LEU A 3 15.76 -5.30 25.72
CA LEU A 3 16.43 -6.37 24.97
C LEU A 3 16.47 -6.08 23.46
N GLU A 4 15.34 -5.65 22.88
CA GLU A 4 15.25 -5.30 21.47
C GLU A 4 16.15 -4.11 21.11
N LYS A 5 16.23 -3.10 21.99
CA LYS A 5 17.14 -1.96 21.81
C LYS A 5 18.61 -2.39 21.86
N ILE A 6 18.97 -3.24 22.84
CA ILE A 6 20.34 -3.77 22.96
C ILE A 6 20.72 -4.54 21.69
N TYR A 7 19.85 -5.42 21.22
CA TYR A 7 20.08 -6.20 20.00
C TYR A 7 20.18 -5.29 18.75
N THR A 8 19.29 -4.31 18.63
CA THR A 8 19.30 -3.33 17.51
C THR A 8 20.62 -2.54 17.45
N ASN A 9 21.19 -2.18 18.61
CA ASN A 9 22.45 -1.46 18.67
C ASN A 9 23.68 -2.34 18.34
N LYS A 10 23.59 -3.65 18.58
CA LYS A 10 24.67 -4.62 18.30
C LYS A 10 24.63 -5.18 16.88
N THR A 11 23.46 -5.21 16.24
CA THR A 11 23.24 -5.88 14.95
C THR A 11 23.09 -4.86 13.82
N SER A 12 23.79 -5.08 12.70
CA SER A 12 23.76 -4.17 11.56
C SER A 12 22.34 -4.08 10.95
N LEU A 13 22.02 -2.90 10.43
CA LEU A 13 20.74 -2.69 9.73
C LEU A 13 20.58 -3.60 8.49
N THR A 14 21.69 -3.93 7.82
CA THR A 14 21.71 -4.85 6.66
C THR A 14 21.25 -6.24 7.08
N HIS A 15 21.81 -6.81 8.14
CA HIS A 15 21.42 -8.12 8.68
C HIS A 15 19.94 -8.12 9.09
N ARG A 16 19.50 -7.10 9.84
CA ARG A 16 18.09 -6.99 10.27
C ARG A 16 17.12 -6.87 9.10
N LYS A 17 17.50 -6.22 8.01
CA LYS A 17 16.69 -6.14 6.78
C LYS A 17 16.64 -7.46 6.02
N GLU A 18 17.75 -8.19 5.95
CA GLU A 18 17.83 -9.51 5.32
C GLU A 18 16.86 -10.51 5.96
N PHE A 19 16.79 -10.53 7.29
CA PHE A 19 15.88 -11.39 8.04
C PHE A 19 14.52 -10.73 8.37
N ALA A 20 14.24 -9.54 7.82
CA ALA A 20 13.01 -8.77 8.05
C ALA A 20 12.66 -8.61 9.55
N GLN A 21 13.65 -8.30 10.39
CA GLN A 21 13.52 -8.18 11.84
C GLN A 21 12.94 -6.82 12.24
N PHE A 22 11.65 -6.79 12.49
CA PHE A 22 10.90 -5.63 13.00
C PHE A 22 10.28 -5.98 14.36
N PHE A 23 10.69 -5.26 15.41
CA PHE A 23 10.26 -5.60 16.76
C PHE A 23 8.91 -4.98 17.12
N THR A 24 8.04 -5.79 17.74
CA THR A 24 6.72 -5.36 18.17
C THR A 24 6.81 -4.51 19.43
N PRO A 25 6.18 -3.32 19.50
CA PRO A 25 6.12 -2.53 20.72
C PRO A 25 5.42 -3.28 21.87
N GLN A 26 5.91 -3.10 23.10
CA GLN A 26 5.37 -3.79 24.29
C GLN A 26 3.86 -3.59 24.51
N PRO A 27 3.26 -2.40 24.29
CA PRO A 27 1.81 -2.25 24.43
C PRO A 27 1.02 -3.15 23.47
N ILE A 28 1.49 -3.30 22.23
CA ILE A 28 0.87 -4.18 21.23
C ILE A 28 1.07 -5.64 21.62
N ALA A 29 2.28 -6.02 22.04
CA ALA A 29 2.57 -7.38 22.52
C ALA A 29 1.67 -7.76 23.71
N ASN A 30 1.40 -6.83 24.63
CA ASN A 30 0.49 -7.03 25.75
C ASN A 30 -0.93 -7.33 25.26
N LEU A 31 -1.49 -6.51 24.38
CA LEU A 31 -2.85 -6.67 23.84
C LEU A 31 -3.01 -7.99 23.07
N MET A 32 -2.05 -8.32 22.22
CA MET A 32 -2.08 -9.59 21.47
C MET A 32 -1.98 -10.80 22.41
N SER A 33 -1.17 -10.72 23.47
CA SER A 33 -1.05 -11.76 24.49
C SER A 33 -2.34 -11.90 25.31
N ASP A 34 -2.99 -10.79 25.69
CA ASP A 34 -4.27 -10.79 26.42
C ASP A 34 -5.39 -11.44 25.61
N TRP A 35 -5.38 -11.31 24.28
CA TRP A 35 -6.29 -12.05 23.41
C TRP A 35 -6.13 -13.56 23.59
N LEU A 36 -4.91 -14.08 23.57
CA LEU A 36 -4.66 -15.52 23.77
C LEU A 36 -5.05 -15.97 25.17
N LEU A 37 -4.67 -15.21 26.20
CA LEU A 37 -4.94 -15.50 27.61
C LEU A 37 -6.44 -15.49 27.95
N GLY A 38 -7.26 -14.80 27.17
CA GLY A 38 -8.70 -14.88 27.24
C GLY A 38 -9.27 -16.28 26.90
N ASN A 39 -8.46 -17.19 26.35
CA ASN A 39 -8.79 -18.61 26.23
C ASN A 39 -8.42 -19.36 27.52
N LYS A 40 -9.41 -19.64 28.36
CA LYS A 40 -9.21 -20.36 29.64
C LYS A 40 -8.61 -21.77 29.50
N SER A 41 -8.62 -22.35 28.29
CA SER A 41 -8.03 -23.67 28.00
C SER A 41 -6.64 -23.57 27.39
N LEU A 42 -6.01 -22.40 27.38
CA LEU A 42 -4.69 -22.17 26.80
C LEU A 42 -3.62 -22.96 27.56
N LYS A 43 -2.93 -23.88 26.84
CA LYS A 43 -1.84 -24.71 27.39
C LYS A 43 -0.60 -24.69 26.49
N THR A 44 -0.81 -24.74 25.18
CA THR A 44 0.25 -24.82 24.18
C THR A 44 0.19 -23.59 23.27
N VAL A 45 1.32 -22.90 23.12
CA VAL A 45 1.45 -21.70 22.28
C VAL A 45 2.54 -21.90 21.25
N LEU A 46 2.29 -21.43 20.04
CA LEU A 46 3.26 -21.35 18.95
C LEU A 46 3.59 -19.87 18.67
N GLU A 47 4.88 -19.54 18.60
CA GLU A 47 5.42 -18.27 18.09
C GLU A 47 6.27 -18.57 16.85
N PRO A 48 5.69 -18.50 15.62
CA PRO A 48 6.31 -19.01 14.39
C PRO A 48 7.52 -18.23 13.88
N ALA A 49 7.66 -16.96 14.27
CA ALA A 49 8.82 -16.10 14.04
C ALA A 49 9.22 -15.51 15.39
N PHE A 50 10.09 -16.22 16.08
CA PHE A 50 10.31 -16.01 17.51
C PHE A 50 11.05 -14.70 17.82
N GLY A 51 12.06 -14.38 17.01
CA GLY A 51 12.94 -13.25 17.27
C GLY A 51 13.54 -13.33 18.67
N LEU A 52 13.37 -12.25 19.46
CA LEU A 52 13.78 -12.20 20.87
C LEU A 52 12.67 -12.68 21.84
N GLY A 53 11.54 -13.19 21.32
CA GLY A 53 10.45 -13.77 22.11
C GLY A 53 9.66 -12.78 22.93
N ILE A 54 9.37 -11.59 22.42
CA ILE A 54 8.60 -10.57 23.15
C ILE A 54 7.21 -11.08 23.55
N PHE A 55 6.54 -11.83 22.68
CA PHE A 55 5.24 -12.40 22.99
C PHE A 55 5.34 -13.51 24.03
N SER A 56 6.32 -14.41 23.90
CA SER A 56 6.56 -15.48 24.86
C SER A 56 6.91 -14.94 26.23
N ARG A 57 7.78 -13.92 26.34
CA ARG A 57 8.08 -13.23 27.61
C ARG A 57 6.83 -12.61 28.23
N THR A 58 6.01 -11.95 27.41
CA THR A 58 4.76 -11.33 27.86
C THR A 58 3.74 -12.36 28.33
N LEU A 59 3.61 -13.48 27.64
CA LEU A 59 2.70 -14.55 28.03
C LEU A 59 3.16 -15.24 29.32
N LEU A 60 4.44 -15.59 29.43
CA LEU A 60 5.01 -16.27 30.60
C LEU A 60 4.99 -15.39 31.85
N SER A 61 5.11 -14.06 31.72
CA SER A 61 4.98 -13.15 32.86
C SER A 61 3.57 -13.15 33.48
N LYS A 62 2.54 -13.56 32.69
CA LYS A 62 1.12 -13.62 33.11
C LYS A 62 0.67 -15.04 33.42
N GLN A 63 1.25 -16.05 32.76
CA GLN A 63 0.93 -17.48 32.91
C GLN A 63 2.17 -18.33 32.66
N ASP A 64 2.92 -18.63 33.71
CA ASP A 64 4.24 -19.26 33.70
C ASP A 64 4.25 -20.73 33.22
N LYS A 65 3.11 -21.43 33.29
CA LYS A 65 2.97 -22.87 32.94
C LYS A 65 2.68 -23.14 31.45
N LEU A 66 2.63 -22.12 30.59
CA LEU A 66 2.40 -22.29 29.18
C LEU A 66 3.55 -23.05 28.53
N LYS A 67 3.26 -24.05 27.71
CA LYS A 67 4.24 -24.70 26.84
C LYS A 67 4.36 -23.92 25.54
N ILE A 68 5.53 -23.38 25.29
CA ILE A 68 5.79 -22.52 24.12
C ILE A 68 6.72 -23.24 23.15
N LYS A 69 6.36 -23.22 21.86
CA LYS A 69 7.22 -23.65 20.76
C LYS A 69 7.50 -22.45 19.87
N GLY A 70 8.78 -22.15 19.66
CA GLY A 70 9.23 -21.07 18.81
C GLY A 70 10.09 -21.55 17.66
N PHE A 71 10.03 -20.84 16.53
CA PHE A 71 10.85 -21.04 15.33
C PHE A 71 11.51 -19.75 14.93
N ASP A 72 12.75 -19.82 14.49
CA ASP A 72 13.45 -18.75 13.79
C ASP A 72 14.48 -19.34 12.84
N ILE A 73 14.78 -18.64 11.76
CA ILE A 73 15.80 -19.03 10.77
C ILE A 73 17.15 -18.34 11.01
N ASP A 74 17.17 -17.24 11.77
CA ASP A 74 18.40 -16.52 12.13
C ASP A 74 18.99 -17.06 13.42
N GLU A 75 20.12 -17.72 13.27
CA GLU A 75 20.88 -18.29 14.40
C GLU A 75 21.33 -17.21 15.40
N THR A 76 21.65 -16.01 14.91
CA THR A 76 22.14 -14.90 15.75
C THR A 76 21.10 -14.47 16.77
N ILE A 77 19.89 -14.18 16.31
CA ILE A 77 18.79 -13.73 17.18
C ILE A 77 18.29 -14.87 18.07
N LEU A 78 18.25 -16.10 17.53
CA LEU A 78 17.78 -17.26 18.28
C LEU A 78 18.74 -17.65 19.42
N ASN A 79 20.05 -17.51 19.25
CA ASN A 79 21.03 -17.74 20.32
C ASN A 79 20.91 -16.69 21.43
N GLU A 80 20.66 -15.43 21.09
CA GLU A 80 20.34 -14.38 22.07
C GLU A 80 19.06 -14.74 22.84
N ALA A 81 18.00 -15.15 22.14
CA ALA A 81 16.76 -15.61 22.76
C ALA A 81 16.98 -16.80 23.69
N LYS A 82 17.70 -17.85 23.25
CA LYS A 82 18.01 -19.02 24.08
C LYS A 82 18.70 -18.65 25.40
N THR A 83 19.53 -17.61 25.39
CA THR A 83 20.18 -17.12 26.60
C THR A 83 19.17 -16.59 27.63
N HIS A 84 18.16 -15.85 27.14
CA HIS A 84 17.09 -15.29 27.99
C HIS A 84 16.10 -16.34 28.50
N PHE A 85 15.85 -17.40 27.72
CA PHE A 85 14.92 -18.49 28.08
C PHE A 85 15.61 -19.69 28.71
N LYS A 86 16.90 -19.61 29.06
CA LYS A 86 17.70 -20.74 29.58
C LYS A 86 17.08 -21.40 30.83
N SER A 87 16.40 -20.65 31.67
CA SER A 87 15.71 -21.16 32.87
C SER A 87 14.29 -21.64 32.65
N GLN A 88 13.77 -21.51 31.43
CA GLN A 88 12.37 -21.82 31.07
C GLN A 88 12.27 -23.19 30.39
N ASN A 89 12.12 -24.27 31.18
CA ASN A 89 12.04 -25.64 30.65
C ASN A 89 10.80 -25.91 29.77
N ASN A 90 9.83 -25.02 29.80
CA ASN A 90 8.58 -25.09 29.03
C ASN A 90 8.64 -24.32 27.69
N VAL A 91 9.80 -23.78 27.32
CA VAL A 91 10.04 -23.11 26.05
C VAL A 91 10.96 -23.93 25.17
N SER A 92 10.51 -24.31 23.99
CA SER A 92 11.30 -25.03 22.97
C SER A 92 11.56 -24.11 21.78
N LEU A 93 12.85 -23.81 21.52
CA LEU A 93 13.29 -22.95 20.42
C LEU A 93 14.00 -23.77 19.35
N ASN A 94 13.51 -23.67 18.12
CA ASN A 94 13.98 -24.44 16.98
C ASN A 94 14.60 -23.52 15.93
N LEU A 95 15.85 -23.78 15.54
CA LEU A 95 16.50 -23.12 14.40
C LEU A 95 16.08 -23.83 13.12
N GLU A 96 14.89 -23.53 12.67
CA GLU A 96 14.26 -24.19 11.53
C GLU A 96 13.31 -23.22 10.81
N ASP A 97 13.18 -23.38 9.50
CA ASP A 97 12.15 -22.66 8.74
C ASP A 97 10.77 -23.22 9.07
N TYR A 98 9.95 -22.40 9.72
CA TYR A 98 8.58 -22.74 10.06
C TYR A 98 7.77 -23.15 8.84
N MET A 99 8.00 -22.58 7.66
CA MET A 99 7.18 -22.86 6.48
C MET A 99 7.28 -24.32 6.00
N TYR A 100 8.42 -24.98 6.23
CA TYR A 100 8.63 -26.39 5.87
C TYR A 100 8.38 -27.36 7.01
N ASN A 101 8.37 -26.89 8.26
CA ASN A 101 8.33 -27.73 9.45
C ASN A 101 7.00 -27.64 10.18
N ASP A 102 6.74 -28.55 11.11
CA ASP A 102 5.66 -28.50 12.11
C ASP A 102 4.21 -28.59 11.58
N TRP A 103 3.97 -28.94 10.34
CA TRP A 103 2.61 -28.96 9.73
C TRP A 103 1.59 -29.84 10.46
N LYS A 104 2.02 -30.90 11.14
CA LYS A 104 1.14 -31.88 11.81
C LYS A 104 0.64 -31.43 13.19
N ASN A 105 1.35 -30.49 13.82
CA ASN A 105 1.03 -30.05 15.17
C ASN A 105 -0.09 -29.00 15.18
N LYS A 106 -0.84 -28.97 16.28
CA LYS A 106 -1.92 -28.02 16.53
C LYS A 106 -1.74 -27.36 17.89
N TYR A 107 -2.15 -26.10 18.02
CA TYR A 107 -1.90 -25.27 19.18
C TYR A 107 -3.18 -24.64 19.72
N ASP A 108 -3.21 -24.39 21.05
CA ASP A 108 -4.31 -23.68 21.71
C ASP A 108 -4.20 -22.16 21.49
N GLY A 109 -2.96 -21.67 21.36
CA GLY A 109 -2.64 -20.27 21.04
C GLY A 109 -1.57 -20.16 19.97
N ILE A 110 -1.68 -19.17 19.08
CA ILE A 110 -0.66 -18.83 18.10
C ILE A 110 -0.51 -17.31 18.05
N ILE A 111 0.72 -16.81 18.17
CA ILE A 111 0.98 -15.37 18.19
C ILE A 111 2.20 -15.07 17.34
N CYS A 112 2.12 -14.05 16.47
CA CYS A 112 3.18 -13.81 15.52
C CYS A 112 3.23 -12.36 15.01
N ASN A 113 4.45 -11.88 14.87
CA ASN A 113 4.85 -10.82 13.96
C ASN A 113 5.77 -11.48 12.92
N PRO A 114 5.26 -11.92 11.75
CA PRO A 114 6.03 -12.68 10.76
C PRO A 114 7.00 -11.80 9.97
N PRO A 115 7.99 -12.38 9.25
CA PRO A 115 8.89 -11.62 8.39
C PRO A 115 8.13 -10.95 7.23
N TYR A 116 8.32 -9.63 7.01
CA TYR A 116 7.64 -8.84 5.98
C TYR A 116 8.35 -8.93 4.62
N LEU A 117 8.63 -10.17 4.17
CA LEU A 117 9.25 -10.44 2.88
C LEU A 117 8.21 -10.51 1.76
N LYS A 118 8.55 -9.88 0.63
CA LYS A 118 7.74 -9.93 -0.59
C LYS A 118 8.02 -11.20 -1.37
N PHE A 119 7.14 -11.54 -2.31
CA PHE A 119 7.22 -12.77 -3.11
C PHE A 119 8.54 -12.96 -3.89
N HIS A 120 9.33 -11.92 -4.12
CA HIS A 120 10.63 -11.98 -4.81
C HIS A 120 11.83 -12.00 -3.87
N ASP A 121 11.61 -11.91 -2.56
CA ASP A 121 12.66 -11.87 -1.54
C ASP A 121 12.91 -13.26 -0.92
N TYR A 122 12.20 -14.30 -1.38
CA TYR A 122 12.33 -15.69 -0.90
C TYR A 122 12.02 -16.71 -2.01
N ASP A 123 12.36 -17.99 -1.81
CA ASP A 123 11.97 -19.06 -2.75
C ASP A 123 10.46 -19.35 -2.68
N ASN A 124 9.69 -18.51 -3.39
CA ASN A 124 8.23 -18.56 -3.29
C ASN A 124 7.62 -19.81 -3.94
N LYS A 125 8.26 -20.42 -4.95
CA LYS A 125 7.69 -21.58 -5.64
C LYS A 125 7.61 -22.80 -4.71
N GLN A 126 8.70 -23.09 -4.01
CA GLN A 126 8.78 -24.25 -3.12
C GLN A 126 7.87 -24.08 -1.90
N ILE A 127 7.89 -22.88 -1.28
CA ILE A 127 7.02 -22.57 -0.14
C ILE A 127 5.54 -22.59 -0.54
N LEU A 128 5.16 -22.02 -1.69
CA LEU A 128 3.78 -22.09 -2.17
C LEU A 128 3.31 -23.52 -2.39
N GLN A 129 4.15 -24.35 -3.01
CA GLN A 129 3.82 -25.77 -3.22
C GLN A 129 3.59 -26.50 -1.89
N GLU A 130 4.43 -26.24 -0.89
CA GLU A 130 4.28 -26.81 0.45
C GLU A 130 2.96 -26.37 1.11
N VAL A 131 2.65 -25.08 1.05
CA VAL A 131 1.42 -24.50 1.59
C VAL A 131 0.19 -25.04 0.86
N GLU A 132 0.20 -25.09 -0.46
CA GLU A 132 -0.91 -25.61 -1.28
C GLU A 132 -1.19 -27.07 -1.02
N ASN A 133 -0.12 -27.89 -0.87
CA ASN A 133 -0.23 -29.32 -0.56
C ASN A 133 -0.89 -29.57 0.79
N ASN A 134 -0.60 -28.75 1.81
CA ASN A 134 -1.15 -28.92 3.15
C ASN A 134 -2.54 -28.29 3.30
N LEU A 135 -2.75 -27.08 2.77
CA LEU A 135 -4.02 -26.36 2.92
C LEU A 135 -5.10 -26.80 1.92
N LYS A 136 -4.72 -27.53 0.86
CA LYS A 136 -5.61 -27.87 -0.28
C LYS A 136 -6.30 -26.63 -0.86
N PHE A 137 -5.53 -25.55 -0.99
CA PHE A 137 -5.96 -24.25 -1.49
C PHE A 137 -4.83 -23.62 -2.33
N LYS A 138 -5.14 -23.16 -3.55
CA LYS A 138 -4.14 -22.58 -4.46
C LYS A 138 -3.97 -21.10 -4.21
N PHE A 139 -2.73 -20.63 -4.25
CA PHE A 139 -2.35 -19.23 -4.16
C PHE A 139 -1.65 -18.78 -5.45
N ASN A 140 -1.53 -17.48 -5.66
CA ASN A 140 -0.76 -16.98 -6.81
C ASN A 140 0.70 -16.69 -6.41
N GLY A 141 1.60 -16.67 -7.40
CA GLY A 141 3.03 -16.46 -7.20
C GLY A 141 3.42 -15.08 -6.64
N PHE A 142 2.48 -14.16 -6.47
CA PHE A 142 2.71 -12.82 -5.89
C PHE A 142 2.34 -12.75 -4.40
N THR A 143 2.07 -13.88 -3.77
CA THR A 143 1.68 -13.95 -2.35
C THR A 143 2.88 -13.69 -1.44
N ASN A 144 2.80 -12.69 -0.58
CA ASN A 144 3.88 -12.31 0.33
C ASN A 144 4.00 -13.31 1.50
N LEU A 145 5.23 -13.52 1.99
CA LEU A 145 5.55 -14.56 2.99
C LEU A 145 4.74 -14.42 4.28
N TYR A 146 4.57 -13.21 4.79
CA TYR A 146 3.82 -12.96 6.03
C TYR A 146 2.37 -13.47 5.99
N THR A 147 1.74 -13.48 4.80
CA THR A 147 0.39 -14.04 4.66
C THR A 147 0.40 -15.56 4.70
N LEU A 148 1.44 -16.21 4.17
CA LEU A 148 1.59 -17.67 4.23
C LEU A 148 1.78 -18.15 5.67
N PHE A 149 2.53 -17.42 6.51
CA PHE A 149 2.62 -17.66 7.95
C PHE A 149 1.23 -17.63 8.62
N LEU A 150 0.44 -16.60 8.32
CA LEU A 150 -0.93 -16.47 8.84
C LEU A 150 -1.80 -17.67 8.45
N LEU A 151 -1.79 -18.04 7.17
CA LEU A 151 -2.64 -19.13 6.65
C LEU A 151 -2.27 -20.47 7.25
N LYS A 152 -0.98 -20.77 7.38
CA LYS A 152 -0.48 -21.97 8.06
C LYS A 152 -0.91 -21.99 9.52
N SER A 153 -0.79 -20.89 10.23
CA SER A 153 -1.20 -20.79 11.63
C SER A 153 -2.70 -21.00 11.82
N ILE A 154 -3.53 -20.48 10.92
CA ILE A 154 -4.98 -20.77 10.95
C ILE A 154 -5.23 -22.28 10.81
N PHE A 155 -4.51 -22.95 9.92
CA PHE A 155 -4.60 -24.40 9.77
C PHE A 155 -4.17 -25.15 11.03
N GLN A 156 -3.18 -24.64 11.77
CA GLN A 156 -2.67 -25.27 13.00
C GLN A 156 -3.45 -24.91 14.26
N LEU A 157 -4.49 -24.09 14.16
CA LEU A 157 -5.27 -23.67 15.32
C LEU A 157 -6.24 -24.78 15.76
N LYS A 158 -6.13 -25.23 17.02
CA LYS A 158 -7.07 -26.19 17.62
C LYS A 158 -8.48 -25.62 17.69
N LYS A 159 -9.47 -26.48 17.85
CA LYS A 159 -10.83 -26.08 18.22
C LYS A 159 -10.79 -25.29 19.53
N ASN A 160 -11.49 -24.18 19.59
CA ASN A 160 -11.49 -23.16 20.64
C ASN A 160 -10.13 -22.45 20.85
N GLY A 161 -9.14 -22.69 19.99
CA GLY A 161 -7.88 -22.00 20.00
C GLY A 161 -8.02 -20.53 19.53
N ARG A 162 -7.08 -19.68 19.96
CA ARG A 162 -7.00 -18.26 19.56
C ARG A 162 -5.66 -17.95 18.92
N ALA A 163 -5.68 -17.08 17.91
CA ALA A 163 -4.44 -16.57 17.33
C ALA A 163 -4.47 -15.03 17.24
N ALA A 164 -3.30 -14.41 17.34
CA ALA A 164 -3.10 -12.98 17.14
C ALA A 164 -1.91 -12.75 16.19
N TYR A 165 -2.15 -11.95 15.17
CA TYR A 165 -1.15 -11.62 14.14
C TYR A 165 -1.05 -10.12 13.98
N ILE A 166 0.18 -9.60 13.83
CA ILE A 166 0.41 -8.24 13.36
C ILE A 166 1.14 -8.31 12.02
N ILE A 167 0.54 -7.78 10.97
CA ILE A 167 1.03 -7.88 9.58
C ILE A 167 0.76 -6.59 8.79
N PRO A 168 1.48 -6.34 7.69
CA PRO A 168 1.15 -5.23 6.79
C PRO A 168 -0.27 -5.28 6.27
N SER A 169 -0.97 -4.14 6.26
CA SER A 169 -2.36 -4.03 5.76
C SER A 169 -2.48 -4.17 4.24
N GLU A 170 -1.37 -4.28 3.53
CA GLU A 170 -1.31 -4.31 2.06
C GLU A 170 -2.22 -5.40 1.45
N PHE A 171 -2.28 -6.60 2.07
CA PHE A 171 -3.08 -7.71 1.56
C PHE A 171 -4.59 -7.39 1.49
N LEU A 172 -5.09 -6.47 2.30
CA LEU A 172 -6.49 -6.05 2.28
C LEU A 172 -6.87 -5.39 0.95
N ASN A 173 -5.89 -4.76 0.29
CA ASN A 173 -6.10 -3.87 -0.84
C ASN A 173 -5.31 -4.27 -2.11
N SER A 174 -4.52 -5.34 -2.08
CA SER A 174 -3.74 -5.88 -3.20
C SER A 174 -4.48 -7.00 -3.94
N ASP A 175 -4.07 -7.27 -5.18
CA ASP A 175 -4.69 -8.31 -6.00
C ASP A 175 -4.41 -9.72 -5.45
N TYR A 176 -3.19 -9.99 -4.92
CA TYR A 176 -2.89 -11.28 -4.27
C TYR A 176 -3.68 -11.48 -2.98
N GLY A 177 -4.07 -10.41 -2.32
CA GLY A 177 -4.86 -10.44 -1.08
C GLY A 177 -6.26 -11.01 -1.25
N LYS A 178 -6.78 -11.10 -2.50
CA LYS A 178 -8.05 -11.77 -2.78
C LYS A 178 -8.06 -13.19 -2.22
N LEU A 179 -7.08 -14.00 -2.56
CA LEU A 179 -7.00 -15.40 -2.13
C LEU A 179 -6.78 -15.54 -0.61
N VAL A 180 -6.04 -14.62 -0.01
CA VAL A 180 -5.89 -14.56 1.46
C VAL A 180 -7.24 -14.28 2.13
N LYS A 181 -7.99 -13.31 1.63
CA LYS A 181 -9.34 -12.97 2.12
C LYS A 181 -10.32 -14.14 1.94
N GLU A 182 -10.30 -14.79 0.78
CA GLU A 182 -11.11 -16.00 0.52
C GLU A 182 -10.84 -17.09 1.55
N TYR A 183 -9.57 -17.34 1.88
CA TYR A 183 -9.21 -18.32 2.88
C TYR A 183 -9.67 -17.93 4.29
N LEU A 184 -9.51 -16.65 4.68
CA LEU A 184 -10.02 -16.13 5.95
C LEU A 184 -11.53 -16.31 6.08
N LEU A 185 -12.28 -15.98 5.03
CA LEU A 185 -13.75 -16.14 5.00
C LEU A 185 -14.15 -17.62 5.03
N LYS A 186 -13.45 -18.48 4.28
CA LYS A 186 -13.70 -19.95 4.26
C LYS A 186 -13.49 -20.59 5.62
N THR A 187 -12.42 -20.22 6.33
CA THR A 187 -12.09 -20.82 7.64
C THR A 187 -12.93 -20.25 8.78
N LYS A 188 -13.58 -19.10 8.57
CA LYS A 188 -14.43 -18.44 9.57
C LYS A 188 -13.71 -18.20 10.91
N THR A 189 -12.40 -17.95 10.89
CA THR A 189 -11.60 -17.77 12.11
C THR A 189 -11.37 -16.31 12.50
N LEU A 190 -11.42 -15.36 11.54
CA LEU A 190 -11.23 -13.95 11.82
C LEU A 190 -12.38 -13.40 12.67
N ARG A 191 -12.06 -12.72 13.78
CA ARG A 191 -13.01 -12.10 14.71
C ARG A 191 -12.97 -10.60 14.65
N HIS A 192 -11.75 -10.04 14.64
CA HIS A 192 -11.54 -8.61 14.53
C HIS A 192 -10.32 -8.31 13.69
N LEU A 193 -10.44 -7.31 12.83
CA LEU A 193 -9.37 -6.70 12.07
C LEU A 193 -9.20 -5.26 12.56
N PHE A 194 -8.10 -4.97 13.25
CA PHE A 194 -7.70 -3.60 13.58
C PHE A 194 -6.72 -3.10 12.54
N VAL A 195 -7.08 -2.03 11.83
CA VAL A 195 -6.22 -1.37 10.84
C VAL A 195 -5.53 -0.20 11.54
N ILE A 196 -4.20 -0.27 11.66
CA ILE A 196 -3.39 0.73 12.36
C ILE A 196 -2.82 1.68 11.31
N ASP A 197 -3.25 2.94 11.35
CA ASP A 197 -2.78 4.02 10.48
C ASP A 197 -2.32 5.22 11.34
N PHE A 198 -1.32 4.97 12.18
CA PHE A 198 -0.75 6.06 12.97
C PHE A 198 -0.05 7.05 12.04
N LYS A 199 -0.33 8.32 12.21
CA LYS A 199 0.46 9.42 11.63
C LYS A 199 1.88 9.46 12.18
N GLU A 200 2.11 8.87 13.35
CA GLU A 200 3.40 8.67 14.00
C GLU A 200 3.87 7.21 13.77
N ASN A 201 5.17 6.97 13.59
CA ASN A 201 5.72 5.63 13.41
C ASN A 201 5.38 4.72 14.61
N VAL A 202 4.66 3.64 14.37
CA VAL A 202 4.42 2.58 15.37
C VAL A 202 5.65 1.69 15.50
N PHE A 203 6.38 1.54 14.41
CA PHE A 203 7.65 0.81 14.32
C PHE A 203 8.72 1.81 13.91
N ASP A 204 9.77 1.95 14.70
CA ASP A 204 10.86 2.93 14.48
C ASP A 204 11.51 2.81 13.09
N ASP A 205 11.42 1.64 12.44
CA ASP A 205 12.10 1.34 11.17
C ASP A 205 11.16 0.91 10.01
N ALA A 206 9.82 0.83 10.18
CA ALA A 206 8.92 0.34 9.14
C ALA A 206 7.92 1.40 8.68
N MET A 207 7.94 1.74 7.39
CA MET A 207 7.02 2.68 6.72
C MET A 207 5.77 1.98 6.17
N THR A 208 5.08 1.13 6.94
CA THR A 208 3.87 0.43 6.47
C THR A 208 2.74 0.55 7.48
N THR A 209 1.52 0.73 6.97
CA THR A 209 0.31 0.51 7.78
C THR A 209 0.24 -0.95 8.19
N ALA A 210 0.02 -1.19 9.48
CA ALA A 210 -0.08 -2.54 10.03
C ALA A 210 -1.54 -2.90 10.34
N SER A 211 -1.83 -4.18 10.39
CA SER A 211 -3.12 -4.70 10.87
C SER A 211 -2.89 -5.73 11.97
N ILE A 212 -3.67 -5.62 13.05
CA ILE A 212 -3.76 -6.68 14.04
C ILE A 212 -4.99 -7.53 13.73
N LEU A 213 -4.78 -8.82 13.53
CA LEU A 213 -5.83 -9.80 13.31
C LEU A 213 -6.01 -10.64 14.58
N LEU A 214 -7.20 -10.57 15.16
CA LEU A 214 -7.61 -11.46 16.24
C LEU A 214 -8.45 -12.58 15.66
N LEU A 215 -7.98 -13.83 15.85
CA LEU A 215 -8.59 -15.02 15.28
C LEU A 215 -8.99 -15.99 16.40
N ALA A 216 -10.10 -16.70 16.19
CA ALA A 216 -10.55 -17.75 17.09
C ALA A 216 -11.22 -18.88 16.28
N ASN A 217 -10.93 -20.13 16.65
CA ASN A 217 -11.56 -21.31 16.04
C ASN A 217 -12.71 -21.79 16.95
N ASP A 218 -13.70 -20.94 17.18
CA ASP A 218 -14.85 -21.18 18.03
C ASP A 218 -16.19 -21.00 17.30
N LYS A 219 -17.29 -21.11 18.00
CA LYS A 219 -18.65 -21.01 17.42
C LYS A 219 -19.09 -19.57 17.14
N ASN A 220 -18.35 -18.55 17.59
CA ASN A 220 -18.69 -17.12 17.38
C ASN A 220 -18.15 -16.65 16.02
N ASN A 221 -18.63 -17.26 14.94
CA ASN A 221 -18.06 -17.16 13.60
C ASN A 221 -19.01 -16.58 12.54
N SER A 222 -20.10 -15.93 12.96
CA SER A 222 -21.10 -15.36 12.05
C SER A 222 -20.75 -13.94 11.59
N GLU A 223 -19.92 -13.24 12.38
CA GLU A 223 -19.60 -11.82 12.16
C GLU A 223 -18.10 -11.58 12.22
N ILE A 224 -17.65 -10.57 11.49
CA ILE A 224 -16.30 -10.01 11.52
C ILE A 224 -16.41 -8.54 11.90
N ASN A 225 -15.58 -8.11 12.84
CA ASN A 225 -15.46 -6.73 13.24
C ASN A 225 -14.25 -6.08 12.59
N ILE A 226 -14.36 -4.81 12.22
CA ILE A 226 -13.26 -3.99 11.71
C ILE A 226 -13.25 -2.68 12.49
N SER A 227 -12.06 -2.23 12.90
CA SER A 227 -11.86 -0.92 13.54
C SER A 227 -10.57 -0.28 13.04
N THR A 228 -10.55 1.05 12.98
CA THR A 228 -9.36 1.84 12.66
C THR A 228 -8.71 2.33 13.96
N ILE A 229 -7.38 2.31 13.98
CA ILE A 229 -6.55 2.76 15.11
C ILE A 229 -5.66 3.89 14.58
N ASP A 230 -6.09 5.13 14.81
CA ASP A 230 -5.44 6.32 14.25
C ASP A 230 -4.45 6.97 15.22
N SER A 231 -4.50 6.57 16.52
CA SER A 231 -3.65 7.12 17.58
C SER A 231 -3.33 6.08 18.66
N LYS A 232 -2.34 6.36 19.51
CA LYS A 232 -2.01 5.48 20.65
C LYS A 232 -3.16 5.34 21.64
N SER A 233 -4.00 6.38 21.79
CA SER A 233 -5.20 6.31 22.67
C SER A 233 -6.22 5.30 22.15
N ASP A 234 -6.32 5.09 20.85
CA ASP A 234 -7.28 4.17 20.24
C ASP A 234 -6.90 2.69 20.47
N LEU A 235 -5.69 2.39 20.97
CA LEU A 235 -5.33 1.04 21.41
C LEU A 235 -6.28 0.49 22.49
N GLN A 236 -6.97 1.38 23.22
CA GLN A 236 -8.02 0.99 24.17
C GLN A 236 -9.19 0.25 23.51
N LEU A 237 -9.46 0.50 22.20
CA LEU A 237 -10.50 -0.23 21.46
C LEU A 237 -10.17 -1.72 21.37
N ILE A 238 -8.88 -2.07 21.20
CA ILE A 238 -8.42 -3.46 21.17
C ILE A 238 -8.64 -4.12 22.52
N ASP A 239 -8.22 -3.47 23.60
CA ASP A 239 -8.40 -3.96 24.99
C ASP A 239 -9.88 -4.15 25.31
N THR A 240 -10.72 -3.16 24.97
CA THR A 240 -12.18 -3.21 25.17
C THR A 240 -12.80 -4.41 24.45
N PHE A 241 -12.42 -4.66 23.18
CA PHE A 241 -12.92 -5.81 22.44
C PHE A 241 -12.47 -7.12 23.07
N ILE A 242 -11.19 -7.24 23.45
CA ILE A 242 -10.64 -8.45 24.09
C ILE A 242 -11.41 -8.80 25.37
N LYS A 243 -11.67 -7.81 26.22
CA LYS A 243 -12.39 -7.99 27.51
C LYS A 243 -13.86 -8.33 27.32
N SER A 244 -14.49 -7.80 26.27
CA SER A 244 -15.91 -8.00 26.00
C SER A 244 -16.22 -9.22 25.11
N TYR A 245 -15.20 -9.84 24.51
CA TYR A 245 -15.39 -11.00 23.62
C TYR A 245 -16.10 -12.16 24.36
N PRO A 246 -17.13 -12.81 23.76
CA PRO A 246 -17.56 -12.73 22.35
C PRO A 246 -18.63 -11.67 22.04
N LYS A 247 -19.06 -10.86 22.98
CA LYS A 247 -20.16 -9.89 22.82
C LYS A 247 -19.70 -8.54 22.24
N GLY A 248 -18.40 -8.27 22.29
CA GLY A 248 -17.81 -7.01 21.81
C GLY A 248 -18.05 -6.78 20.32
N LYS A 249 -18.34 -5.53 19.96
CA LYS A 249 -18.48 -5.06 18.59
C LYS A 249 -17.31 -4.15 18.21
N GLY A 250 -16.97 -4.13 16.92
CA GLY A 250 -16.02 -3.17 16.39
C GLY A 250 -16.71 -1.89 15.93
N GLU A 251 -15.92 -0.96 15.42
CA GLU A 251 -16.42 0.25 14.77
C GLU A 251 -17.38 -0.11 13.61
N PHE A 252 -17.01 -1.13 12.84
CA PHE A 252 -17.85 -1.72 11.81
C PHE A 252 -18.01 -3.21 12.09
N THR A 253 -19.23 -3.73 12.00
CA THR A 253 -19.55 -5.15 12.16
C THR A 253 -20.26 -5.64 10.90
N PHE A 254 -19.74 -6.71 10.32
CA PHE A 254 -20.27 -7.31 9.10
C PHE A 254 -20.62 -8.77 9.34
N LYS A 255 -21.73 -9.22 8.77
CA LYS A 255 -21.96 -10.66 8.64
C LYS A 255 -20.92 -11.22 7.67
N LEU A 256 -20.47 -12.44 7.92
CA LEU A 256 -19.43 -13.07 7.11
C LEU A 256 -19.76 -13.09 5.60
N ASN A 257 -21.04 -13.33 5.27
CA ASN A 257 -21.51 -13.42 3.90
C ASN A 257 -21.62 -12.04 3.18
N ASP A 258 -21.54 -10.94 3.92
CA ASP A 258 -21.59 -9.59 3.35
C ASP A 258 -20.19 -9.10 2.90
N LEU A 259 -19.15 -9.86 3.24
CA LEU A 259 -17.78 -9.53 2.88
C LEU A 259 -17.37 -10.19 1.56
N ASP A 260 -17.04 -9.36 0.56
CA ASP A 260 -16.56 -9.81 -0.74
C ASP A 260 -15.02 -9.82 -0.79
N PRO A 261 -14.36 -10.96 -1.02
CA PRO A 261 -12.91 -11.03 -1.14
C PRO A 261 -12.38 -10.37 -2.43
N ASN A 262 -13.24 -10.16 -3.44
CA ASN A 262 -12.83 -9.58 -4.73
C ASN A 262 -12.61 -8.07 -4.65
N ILE A 263 -13.21 -7.40 -3.68
CA ILE A 263 -13.06 -5.95 -3.51
C ILE A 263 -11.92 -5.63 -2.54
N LYS A 264 -11.43 -4.40 -2.59
CA LYS A 264 -10.49 -3.86 -1.61
C LYS A 264 -11.23 -3.65 -0.30
N TRP A 265 -10.76 -4.29 0.78
CA TRP A 265 -11.46 -4.26 2.07
C TRP A 265 -11.44 -2.89 2.76
N ARG A 266 -10.60 -1.94 2.32
CA ARG A 266 -10.72 -0.56 2.79
C ARG A 266 -12.12 0.04 2.61
N LYS A 267 -12.91 -0.44 1.65
CA LYS A 267 -14.31 -0.03 1.51
C LYS A 267 -15.18 -0.31 2.72
N TYR A 268 -14.75 -1.22 3.59
CA TYR A 268 -15.46 -1.58 4.80
C TYR A 268 -15.08 -0.72 6.02
N TYR A 269 -13.95 0.00 6.00
CA TYR A 269 -13.48 0.78 7.13
C TYR A 269 -13.06 2.22 6.80
N GLN A 270 -13.11 2.61 5.52
CA GLN A 270 -12.89 4.00 5.11
C GLN A 270 -14.16 4.58 4.52
N LEU A 271 -14.47 5.82 4.87
CA LEU A 271 -15.53 6.57 4.21
C LEU A 271 -15.24 6.66 2.72
N GLN A 272 -16.23 6.33 1.90
CA GLN A 272 -16.16 6.45 0.45
C GLN A 272 -16.78 7.78 0.04
N ASN A 273 -15.97 8.75 -0.31
CA ASN A 273 -16.44 10.09 -0.69
C ASN A 273 -17.30 10.07 -1.95
N SER A 274 -17.11 9.08 -2.82
CA SER A 274 -17.91 8.90 -4.04
C SER A 274 -19.41 8.69 -3.78
N ILE A 275 -19.83 8.29 -2.57
CA ILE A 275 -21.26 8.17 -2.23
C ILE A 275 -22.00 9.52 -2.23
N ASN A 276 -21.25 10.61 -2.09
CA ASN A 276 -21.80 11.97 -2.08
C ASN A 276 -22.21 12.45 -3.48
N TYR A 277 -21.87 11.71 -4.53
CA TYR A 277 -22.05 12.12 -5.91
C TYR A 277 -22.90 11.12 -6.70
N LYS A 278 -23.71 11.65 -7.63
CA LYS A 278 -24.49 10.91 -8.64
C LYS A 278 -23.72 10.84 -9.99
N ASN A 279 -24.21 10.06 -10.93
CA ASN A 279 -23.67 9.93 -12.29
C ASN A 279 -22.16 9.64 -12.32
N LEU A 280 -21.76 8.60 -11.59
CA LEU A 280 -20.35 8.17 -11.53
C LEU A 280 -20.08 7.07 -12.55
N VAL A 281 -19.00 7.23 -13.30
CA VAL A 281 -18.50 6.26 -14.29
C VAL A 281 -17.06 5.86 -13.97
N PRO A 282 -16.56 4.73 -14.48
CA PRO A 282 -15.13 4.39 -14.36
C PRO A 282 -14.24 5.44 -15.04
N PHE A 283 -13.12 5.80 -14.42
CA PHE A 283 -12.15 6.72 -15.03
C PHE A 283 -11.60 6.18 -16.36
N SER A 284 -11.53 4.86 -16.49
CA SER A 284 -11.14 4.20 -17.75
C SER A 284 -12.04 4.54 -18.96
N ASN A 285 -13.23 5.09 -18.76
CA ASN A 285 -14.08 5.59 -19.85
C ASN A 285 -13.51 6.88 -20.47
N TYR A 286 -12.72 7.63 -19.70
CA TYR A 286 -12.19 8.94 -20.08
C TYR A 286 -10.70 8.93 -20.36
N ALA A 287 -9.93 8.07 -19.68
CA ALA A 287 -8.49 8.00 -19.85
C ALA A 287 -7.94 6.62 -19.48
N LYS A 288 -6.82 6.25 -20.10
CA LYS A 288 -6.03 5.08 -19.75
C LYS A 288 -4.80 5.53 -18.95
N VAL A 289 -4.64 4.98 -17.75
CA VAL A 289 -3.45 5.21 -16.93
C VAL A 289 -2.50 4.05 -17.07
N VAL A 290 -1.23 4.34 -17.35
CA VAL A 290 -0.15 3.36 -17.40
C VAL A 290 1.07 3.87 -16.61
N ARG A 291 1.95 2.97 -16.21
CA ARG A 291 3.19 3.35 -15.51
C ARG A 291 4.09 4.18 -16.43
N GLY A 292 4.84 5.14 -15.89
CA GLY A 292 5.93 5.80 -16.61
C GLY A 292 7.04 4.81 -16.98
N ILE A 293 8.01 5.26 -17.76
CA ILE A 293 9.11 4.41 -18.26
C ILE A 293 9.90 3.85 -17.07
N ALA A 294 10.03 2.53 -17.02
CA ALA A 294 10.82 1.83 -16.01
C ALA A 294 12.17 1.43 -16.63
N THR A 295 13.27 2.01 -16.19
CA THR A 295 14.59 1.68 -16.73
C THR A 295 15.18 0.40 -16.17
N GLY A 296 14.94 0.12 -14.87
CA GLY A 296 15.61 -0.94 -14.12
C GLY A 296 17.01 -0.58 -13.65
N ALA A 297 17.56 0.55 -14.14
CA ALA A 297 18.87 1.05 -13.77
C ALA A 297 18.96 2.56 -14.04
N ASN A 298 18.24 3.35 -13.23
CA ASN A 298 18.13 4.79 -13.47
C ASN A 298 19.50 5.48 -13.58
N ASP A 299 20.47 5.16 -12.72
CA ASP A 299 21.80 5.77 -12.73
C ASP A 299 22.53 5.58 -14.07
N TYR A 300 22.33 4.44 -14.72
CA TYR A 300 22.85 4.18 -16.06
C TYR A 300 22.08 4.95 -17.13
N PHE A 301 20.73 4.85 -17.14
CA PHE A 301 19.91 5.37 -18.23
C PHE A 301 19.62 6.86 -18.16
N THR A 302 19.73 7.52 -17.01
CA THR A 302 19.44 8.96 -16.89
C THR A 302 20.67 9.82 -17.16
N PHE A 303 20.45 10.91 -17.90
CA PHE A 303 21.49 11.83 -18.35
C PHE A 303 21.12 13.29 -18.05
N ASN A 304 22.14 14.09 -17.80
CA ASN A 304 22.15 15.54 -17.92
C ASN A 304 23.12 15.96 -19.03
N GLU A 305 23.24 17.24 -19.31
CA GLU A 305 24.16 17.77 -20.34
C GLU A 305 25.63 17.39 -20.05
N SER A 306 26.06 17.40 -18.79
CA SER A 306 27.44 17.07 -18.42
C SER A 306 27.75 15.59 -18.69
N LYS A 307 26.88 14.67 -18.28
CA LYS A 307 27.05 13.23 -18.54
C LYS A 307 26.97 12.92 -20.04
N ALA A 308 26.11 13.62 -20.78
CA ALA A 308 26.04 13.46 -22.24
C ALA A 308 27.34 13.88 -22.93
N LYS A 309 27.96 14.96 -22.49
CA LYS A 309 29.27 15.40 -22.99
C LYS A 309 30.40 14.45 -22.58
N GLU A 310 30.43 14.01 -21.33
CA GLU A 310 31.43 13.06 -20.80
C GLU A 310 31.51 11.78 -21.65
N PHE A 311 30.37 11.20 -21.99
CA PHE A 311 30.31 9.98 -22.81
C PHE A 311 30.13 10.25 -24.29
N SER A 312 30.17 11.50 -24.72
CA SER A 312 29.98 11.93 -26.11
C SER A 312 28.73 11.35 -26.78
N ILE A 313 27.62 11.27 -26.00
CA ILE A 313 26.35 10.74 -26.48
C ILE A 313 25.63 11.77 -27.35
N PRO A 314 25.31 11.45 -28.61
CA PRO A 314 24.58 12.35 -29.51
C PRO A 314 23.17 12.66 -28.99
N LYS A 315 22.63 13.84 -29.35
CA LYS A 315 21.29 14.28 -28.93
C LYS A 315 20.17 13.37 -29.42
N GLU A 316 20.31 12.77 -30.58
CA GLU A 316 19.37 11.79 -31.14
C GLU A 316 19.26 10.50 -30.30
N ASN A 317 20.26 10.21 -29.46
CA ASN A 317 20.27 9.09 -28.53
C ASN A 317 19.86 9.51 -27.08
N LEU A 318 19.33 10.71 -26.93
CA LEU A 318 18.87 11.27 -25.64
C LEU A 318 17.40 11.68 -25.75
N LEU A 319 16.53 10.85 -25.17
CA LEU A 319 15.08 11.12 -25.12
C LEU A 319 14.78 12.12 -24.01
N PRO A 320 14.19 13.30 -24.32
CA PRO A 320 13.74 14.25 -23.29
C PRO A 320 12.79 13.59 -22.28
N CYS A 321 13.10 13.73 -20.99
CA CYS A 321 12.37 13.02 -19.94
C CYS A 321 12.43 13.73 -18.59
N ILE A 322 11.31 13.79 -17.88
CA ILE A 322 11.33 14.17 -16.46
C ILE A 322 11.74 12.97 -15.61
N CYS A 323 12.84 13.09 -14.88
CA CYS A 323 13.45 11.98 -14.13
C CYS A 323 13.09 11.99 -12.64
N LYS A 324 12.83 13.17 -12.04
CA LYS A 324 12.56 13.32 -10.61
C LYS A 324 11.26 14.07 -10.36
N ALA A 325 10.46 13.61 -9.40
CA ALA A 325 9.20 14.27 -9.05
C ALA A 325 9.37 15.68 -8.50
N LYS A 326 10.48 15.96 -7.78
CA LYS A 326 10.79 17.27 -7.20
C LYS A 326 10.96 18.40 -8.23
N ASP A 327 11.24 18.02 -9.47
CA ASP A 327 11.50 18.97 -10.57
C ASP A 327 10.19 19.53 -11.18
N VAL A 328 9.03 18.97 -10.76
CA VAL A 328 7.70 19.43 -11.19
C VAL A 328 6.96 20.08 -10.02
N LYS A 329 6.94 21.41 -9.99
CA LYS A 329 6.39 22.17 -8.85
C LYS A 329 4.89 22.44 -8.94
N GLY A 330 4.38 22.82 -10.09
CA GLY A 330 2.98 23.18 -10.33
C GLY A 330 2.13 22.06 -10.94
N ASN A 331 0.92 22.44 -11.38
CA ASN A 331 0.01 21.57 -12.12
C ASN A 331 0.24 21.61 -13.64
N PHE A 332 1.15 22.46 -14.10
CA PHE A 332 1.58 22.55 -15.50
C PHE A 332 3.09 22.36 -15.55
N PHE A 333 3.56 21.66 -16.54
CA PHE A 333 4.98 21.51 -16.86
C PHE A 333 5.21 21.96 -18.30
N THR A 334 5.79 23.14 -18.44
CA THR A 334 5.96 23.84 -19.72
C THR A 334 7.30 23.55 -20.36
N GLU A 335 7.44 23.91 -21.64
CA GLU A 335 8.74 23.88 -22.33
C GLU A 335 9.78 24.78 -21.64
N SER A 336 9.36 25.91 -21.08
CA SER A 336 10.24 26.79 -20.30
C SER A 336 10.76 26.12 -19.05
N ASP A 337 9.91 25.37 -18.32
CA ASP A 337 10.33 24.59 -17.15
C ASP A 337 11.39 23.56 -17.53
N TYR A 338 11.15 22.84 -18.64
CA TYR A 338 12.12 21.87 -19.15
C TYR A 338 13.45 22.50 -19.51
N LYS A 339 13.45 23.62 -20.27
CA LYS A 339 14.67 24.36 -20.64
C LYS A 339 15.44 24.86 -19.41
N ASN A 340 14.73 25.29 -18.37
CA ASN A 340 15.37 25.68 -17.11
C ASN A 340 16.07 24.51 -16.43
N LEU A 341 15.47 23.31 -16.39
CA LEU A 341 16.11 22.11 -15.84
C LEU A 341 17.37 21.72 -16.64
N VAL A 342 17.32 21.80 -17.98
CA VAL A 342 18.51 21.60 -18.83
C VAL A 342 19.62 22.60 -18.46
N LYS A 343 19.26 23.88 -18.33
CA LYS A 343 20.22 24.96 -18.01
C LYS A 343 20.92 24.77 -16.67
N ILE A 344 20.21 24.28 -15.66
CA ILE A 344 20.77 24.00 -14.34
C ILE A 344 21.36 22.58 -14.23
N ASN A 345 21.49 21.89 -15.35
CA ASN A 345 22.13 20.57 -15.49
C ASN A 345 21.48 19.45 -14.65
N GLU A 346 20.16 19.49 -14.45
CA GLU A 346 19.42 18.36 -13.85
C GLU A 346 19.34 17.17 -14.81
N LEU A 347 18.99 15.99 -14.29
CA LEU A 347 18.77 14.76 -15.10
C LEU A 347 17.47 14.92 -15.88
N VAL A 348 17.57 15.10 -17.19
CA VAL A 348 16.43 15.46 -18.07
C VAL A 348 16.38 14.65 -19.37
N TYR A 349 17.25 13.65 -19.50
CA TYR A 349 17.25 12.76 -20.64
C TYR A 349 17.29 11.30 -20.22
N LEU A 350 16.77 10.44 -21.12
CA LEU A 350 16.98 8.99 -21.07
C LEU A 350 17.87 8.57 -22.26
N PHE A 351 18.85 7.76 -21.97
CA PHE A 351 19.69 7.14 -23.00
C PHE A 351 18.87 6.15 -23.82
N ASP A 352 18.81 6.37 -25.14
CA ASP A 352 18.22 5.46 -26.12
C ASP A 352 19.32 5.02 -27.12
N GLY A 353 19.89 3.85 -26.87
CA GLY A 353 20.89 3.23 -27.71
C GLY A 353 20.32 2.41 -28.86
N LYS A 354 18.98 2.35 -29.02
CA LYS A 354 18.34 1.49 -30.01
C LYS A 354 18.71 1.93 -31.45
N ASN A 355 19.13 0.96 -32.26
CA ASN A 355 19.51 1.15 -33.65
C ASN A 355 20.67 2.13 -33.90
N SER A 356 21.41 2.52 -32.87
CA SER A 356 22.57 3.40 -33.05
C SER A 356 23.78 2.64 -33.59
N ILE A 357 24.45 3.23 -34.54
CA ILE A 357 25.77 2.78 -35.09
C ILE A 357 26.91 3.68 -34.62
N ASN A 358 26.58 4.70 -33.81
CA ASN A 358 27.56 5.65 -33.30
C ASN A 358 28.52 4.98 -32.32
N LYS A 359 29.81 5.16 -32.50
CA LYS A 359 30.85 4.51 -31.70
C LYS A 359 30.72 4.84 -30.22
N SER A 360 30.50 6.11 -29.84
CA SER A 360 30.35 6.50 -28.44
C SER A 360 29.14 5.84 -27.76
N VAL A 361 28.06 5.63 -28.52
CA VAL A 361 26.85 4.92 -28.01
C VAL A 361 27.17 3.44 -27.80
N LEU A 362 27.87 2.80 -28.73
CA LEU A 362 28.28 1.40 -28.60
C LEU A 362 29.26 1.20 -27.45
N ASP A 363 30.24 2.10 -27.30
CA ASP A 363 31.19 2.09 -26.18
C ASP A 363 30.45 2.25 -24.82
N TYR A 364 29.41 3.09 -24.77
CA TYR A 364 28.58 3.24 -23.58
C TYR A 364 27.73 1.99 -23.28
N ILE A 365 27.21 1.32 -24.31
CA ILE A 365 26.50 0.05 -24.16
C ILE A 365 27.45 -1.02 -23.61
N GLU A 366 28.70 -1.10 -24.15
CA GLU A 366 29.72 -2.04 -23.65
C GLU A 366 30.09 -1.76 -22.20
N LYS A 367 30.21 -0.48 -21.79
CA LYS A 367 30.36 -0.08 -20.39
C LYS A 367 29.24 -0.65 -19.52
N GLY A 368 27.98 -0.57 -19.97
CA GLY A 368 26.84 -1.13 -19.25
C GLY A 368 26.91 -2.65 -19.06
N VAL A 369 27.49 -3.37 -20.02
CA VAL A 369 27.75 -4.81 -19.89
C VAL A 369 28.85 -5.08 -18.86
N LYS A 370 29.95 -4.30 -18.88
CA LYS A 370 31.03 -4.40 -17.87
C LYS A 370 30.56 -4.09 -16.45
N GLU A 371 29.55 -3.25 -16.30
CA GLU A 371 28.91 -2.89 -15.02
C GLU A 371 27.72 -3.80 -14.66
N GLU A 372 27.51 -4.90 -15.39
CA GLU A 372 26.44 -5.87 -15.19
C GLU A 372 25.02 -5.26 -15.21
N VAL A 373 24.85 -4.10 -15.88
CA VAL A 373 23.54 -3.45 -16.01
C VAL A 373 22.57 -4.34 -16.80
N ASN A 374 23.07 -5.09 -17.77
CA ASN A 374 22.33 -6.06 -18.59
C ASN A 374 21.78 -7.24 -17.77
N GLU A 375 22.37 -7.56 -16.60
CA GLU A 375 21.95 -8.67 -15.75
C GLU A 375 20.88 -8.28 -14.72
N LYS A 376 20.54 -6.99 -14.57
CA LYS A 376 19.50 -6.55 -13.66
C LYS A 376 18.12 -7.05 -14.11
N TYR A 377 17.21 -7.23 -13.16
CA TYR A 377 15.90 -7.87 -13.35
C TYR A 377 15.11 -7.38 -14.59
N LEU A 378 15.00 -6.05 -14.79
CA LEU A 378 14.25 -5.51 -15.92
C LEU A 378 15.04 -5.50 -17.22
N THR A 379 16.32 -5.15 -17.18
CA THR A 379 17.16 -5.06 -18.38
C THR A 379 17.41 -6.43 -18.98
N LYS A 380 17.65 -7.46 -18.16
CA LYS A 380 17.84 -8.84 -18.58
C LYS A 380 16.67 -9.40 -19.42
N SER A 381 15.45 -8.90 -19.16
CA SER A 381 14.25 -9.35 -19.88
C SER A 381 14.05 -8.67 -21.24
N ARG A 382 14.83 -7.64 -21.59
CA ARG A 382 14.69 -6.85 -22.82
C ARG A 382 15.58 -7.37 -23.94
N LYS A 383 15.14 -7.11 -25.17
CA LYS A 383 15.90 -7.44 -26.40
C LYS A 383 15.85 -6.24 -27.35
N PRO A 384 16.97 -5.50 -27.51
CA PRO A 384 18.21 -5.59 -26.73
C PRO A 384 18.03 -5.09 -25.29
N TRP A 385 18.94 -5.47 -24.37
CA TRP A 385 18.84 -5.18 -22.95
C TRP A 385 18.72 -3.68 -22.62
N TYR A 386 19.33 -2.85 -23.43
CA TYR A 386 19.34 -1.39 -23.31
C TYR A 386 18.15 -0.69 -23.97
N SER A 387 17.18 -1.42 -24.52
CA SER A 387 16.00 -0.82 -25.12
C SER A 387 15.09 -0.18 -24.07
N LEU A 388 14.50 0.96 -24.44
CA LEU A 388 13.47 1.62 -23.64
C LEU A 388 12.07 1.19 -24.09
N GLU A 389 11.10 1.38 -23.21
CA GLU A 389 9.68 1.26 -23.59
C GLU A 389 9.31 2.39 -24.55
N ASN A 390 8.84 2.05 -25.75
CA ASN A 390 8.41 3.03 -26.75
C ASN A 390 6.95 3.47 -26.45
N ARG A 391 6.79 4.67 -25.91
CA ARG A 391 5.48 5.31 -25.67
C ARG A 391 5.55 6.78 -26.07
N PRO A 392 4.46 7.31 -26.67
CA PRO A 392 4.37 8.75 -26.88
C PRO A 392 4.34 9.48 -25.53
N PRO A 393 4.85 10.71 -25.44
CA PRO A 393 4.71 11.53 -24.25
C PRO A 393 3.23 11.67 -23.84
N ALA A 394 2.93 11.38 -22.58
CA ALA A 394 1.56 11.48 -22.09
C ALA A 394 1.18 12.96 -21.92
N PRO A 395 -0.01 13.39 -22.35
CA PRO A 395 -0.48 14.76 -22.20
C PRO A 395 -0.76 15.17 -20.74
N ILE A 396 -1.00 14.18 -19.88
CA ILE A 396 -1.23 14.39 -18.44
C ILE A 396 -0.41 13.36 -17.68
N TRP A 397 0.23 13.83 -16.61
CA TRP A 397 0.88 12.97 -15.62
C TRP A 397 0.08 12.95 -14.33
N VAL A 398 0.21 11.88 -13.56
CA VAL A 398 -0.28 11.81 -12.18
C VAL A 398 0.83 11.32 -11.25
N SER A 399 0.97 11.98 -10.11
CA SER A 399 2.00 11.63 -9.12
C SER A 399 1.75 10.25 -8.52
N VAL A 400 2.81 9.45 -8.40
CA VAL A 400 2.76 8.11 -7.78
C VAL A 400 2.62 8.22 -6.27
N PHE A 401 3.40 9.11 -5.66
CA PHE A 401 3.42 9.36 -4.23
C PHE A 401 3.07 10.82 -3.93
N ASN A 402 2.15 11.05 -2.99
CA ASN A 402 1.84 12.38 -2.50
C ASN A 402 1.29 12.33 -1.07
N ARG A 403 1.61 13.33 -0.26
CA ARG A 403 1.04 13.49 1.09
C ARG A 403 -0.30 14.22 1.08
N SER A 404 -0.48 15.15 0.16
CA SER A 404 -1.69 16.00 0.03
C SER A 404 -2.81 15.39 -0.84
N GLY A 405 -2.65 14.16 -1.35
CA GLY A 405 -3.64 13.52 -2.22
C GLY A 405 -3.13 13.31 -3.65
N VAL A 406 -4.03 12.97 -4.58
CA VAL A 406 -3.69 12.81 -5.99
C VAL A 406 -3.34 14.17 -6.61
N LYS A 407 -2.24 14.23 -7.38
CA LYS A 407 -1.83 15.43 -8.11
C LYS A 407 -1.71 15.11 -9.59
N PHE A 408 -2.50 15.79 -10.40
CA PHE A 408 -2.43 15.74 -11.86
C PHE A 408 -1.64 16.92 -12.42
N ILE A 409 -0.88 16.68 -13.49
CA ILE A 409 0.03 17.66 -14.09
C ILE A 409 -0.17 17.63 -15.60
N ARG A 410 -0.41 18.79 -16.20
CA ARG A 410 -0.46 18.96 -17.66
C ARG A 410 0.97 18.98 -18.21
N ASN A 411 1.30 18.07 -19.10
CA ASN A 411 2.59 17.98 -19.77
C ASN A 411 2.58 18.84 -21.05
N GLU A 412 2.77 20.13 -20.92
CA GLU A 412 2.83 21.05 -22.07
C GLU A 412 4.18 20.99 -22.79
N ALA A 413 5.24 20.56 -22.09
CA ALA A 413 6.56 20.33 -22.71
C ALA A 413 6.59 19.11 -23.64
N ARG A 414 5.57 18.26 -23.62
CA ARG A 414 5.46 17.04 -24.45
C ARG A 414 6.68 16.12 -24.36
N ILE A 415 7.21 15.93 -23.15
CA ILE A 415 8.34 15.04 -22.88
C ILE A 415 7.90 13.77 -22.17
N SER A 416 8.77 12.75 -22.19
CA SER A 416 8.56 11.50 -21.49
C SER A 416 8.74 11.63 -19.97
N ASN A 417 8.35 10.61 -19.22
CA ASN A 417 8.53 10.56 -17.76
C ASN A 417 8.94 9.17 -17.29
N LEU A 418 9.74 9.15 -16.23
CA LEU A 418 10.03 7.93 -15.47
C LEU A 418 8.85 7.52 -14.58
N THR A 419 9.01 6.40 -13.87
CA THR A 419 8.03 5.84 -12.93
C THR A 419 7.70 6.73 -11.72
N THR A 420 8.30 7.90 -11.61
CA THR A 420 7.93 8.94 -10.63
C THR A 420 6.53 9.51 -10.87
N PHE A 421 6.06 9.42 -12.12
CA PHE A 421 4.70 9.75 -12.54
C PHE A 421 4.11 8.59 -13.34
N HIS A 422 2.81 8.41 -13.26
CA HIS A 422 2.06 7.60 -14.23
C HIS A 422 1.61 8.48 -15.40
N CYS A 423 1.55 7.87 -16.57
CA CYS A 423 1.06 8.46 -17.81
C CYS A 423 -0.46 8.34 -17.87
N VAL A 424 -1.16 9.45 -18.12
CA VAL A 424 -2.61 9.48 -18.35
C VAL A 424 -2.85 9.86 -19.80
N TYR A 425 -3.41 8.93 -20.56
CA TYR A 425 -3.78 9.11 -21.95
C TYR A 425 -5.29 9.22 -22.07
N PRO A 426 -5.86 10.41 -22.40
CA PRO A 426 -7.29 10.54 -22.70
C PRO A 426 -7.70 9.57 -23.80
N THR A 427 -8.83 8.90 -23.63
CA THR A 427 -9.38 7.99 -24.62
C THR A 427 -10.43 8.72 -25.45
N ASN A 428 -10.30 8.72 -26.77
CA ASN A 428 -11.33 9.20 -27.70
C ASN A 428 -12.42 8.11 -27.85
N SER A 429 -13.16 7.83 -26.78
CA SER A 429 -13.98 6.61 -26.70
C SER A 429 -15.34 6.67 -27.36
N ASN A 430 -15.79 7.81 -27.92
CA ASN A 430 -17.05 7.87 -28.68
C ASN A 430 -16.91 8.70 -29.95
N LEU A 431 -17.37 8.15 -31.07
CA LEU A 431 -17.46 8.85 -32.37
C LEU A 431 -18.28 10.17 -32.32
N PHE A 432 -19.07 10.37 -31.26
CA PHE A 432 -19.98 11.48 -31.09
C PHE A 432 -19.63 12.49 -30.01
N SER A 433 -18.66 12.20 -29.13
CA SER A 433 -18.18 13.16 -28.12
C SER A 433 -16.66 13.21 -28.13
N LYS A 434 -16.09 14.20 -28.83
CA LYS A 434 -14.71 14.62 -28.58
C LYS A 434 -14.66 15.17 -27.16
N ILE A 435 -14.28 14.33 -26.19
CA ILE A 435 -14.01 14.83 -24.84
C ILE A 435 -12.87 15.81 -24.97
N ASN A 436 -13.14 17.06 -24.63
CA ASN A 436 -12.15 18.11 -24.60
C ASN A 436 -11.13 17.77 -23.50
N ASN A 437 -9.86 17.60 -23.89
CA ASN A 437 -8.78 17.29 -22.95
C ASN A 437 -8.63 18.35 -21.84
N ASP A 438 -9.02 19.59 -22.12
CA ASP A 438 -8.97 20.67 -21.17
C ASP A 438 -10.11 20.57 -20.15
N LEU A 439 -11.31 20.15 -20.56
CA LEU A 439 -12.41 19.84 -19.65
C LEU A 439 -12.05 18.70 -18.70
N LEU A 440 -11.48 17.63 -19.23
CA LEU A 440 -11.01 16.52 -18.39
C LEU A 440 -9.95 17.00 -17.40
N PHE A 441 -8.97 17.79 -17.85
CA PHE A 441 -7.90 18.26 -16.97
C PHE A 441 -8.43 19.27 -15.94
N ALA A 442 -9.34 20.18 -16.31
CA ALA A 442 -10.03 21.08 -15.41
C ALA A 442 -10.74 20.32 -14.27
N TYR A 443 -11.48 19.26 -14.59
CA TYR A 443 -12.08 18.36 -13.60
C TYR A 443 -11.02 17.75 -12.68
N LEU A 444 -9.91 17.21 -13.22
CA LEU A 444 -8.86 16.55 -12.46
C LEU A 444 -8.13 17.49 -11.46
N LEU A 445 -8.25 18.79 -11.61
CA LEU A 445 -7.69 19.79 -10.69
C LEU A 445 -8.58 20.02 -9.46
N THR A 446 -9.89 19.72 -9.53
CA THR A 446 -10.88 20.04 -8.49
C THR A 446 -10.73 19.18 -7.23
N ASP A 447 -11.27 19.67 -6.13
CA ASP A 447 -11.34 18.90 -4.88
C ASP A 447 -12.35 17.76 -4.98
N VAL A 448 -13.43 17.92 -5.74
CA VAL A 448 -14.37 16.81 -6.06
C VAL A 448 -13.62 15.63 -6.69
N ALA A 449 -12.76 15.88 -7.67
CA ALA A 449 -11.93 14.82 -8.26
C ALA A 449 -11.00 14.18 -7.23
N LYS A 450 -10.28 14.98 -6.43
CA LYS A 450 -9.37 14.51 -5.38
C LYS A 450 -10.11 13.65 -4.34
N GLU A 451 -11.31 14.06 -3.92
CA GLU A 451 -12.18 13.31 -3.01
C GLU A 451 -12.53 11.94 -3.59
N ILE A 452 -13.06 11.89 -4.82
CA ILE A 452 -13.48 10.65 -5.46
C ILE A 452 -12.30 9.72 -5.72
N PHE A 453 -11.19 10.21 -6.24
CA PHE A 453 -9.99 9.39 -6.46
C PHE A 453 -9.36 8.89 -5.16
N SER A 454 -9.51 9.63 -4.05
CA SER A 454 -9.00 9.21 -2.74
C SER A 454 -9.58 7.88 -2.26
N ASP A 455 -10.79 7.52 -2.69
CA ASP A 455 -11.42 6.23 -2.38
C ASP A 455 -10.59 5.03 -2.85
N ASN A 456 -9.71 5.23 -3.83
CA ASN A 456 -8.84 4.19 -4.38
C ASN A 456 -7.36 4.33 -4.02
N ARG A 457 -6.97 5.28 -3.14
CA ARG A 457 -5.60 5.45 -2.69
C ARG A 457 -5.09 4.23 -1.90
N ARG A 458 -3.80 3.96 -1.97
CA ARG A 458 -3.11 3.07 -1.03
C ARG A 458 -2.41 3.93 0.00
N GLU A 459 -2.53 3.56 1.25
CA GLU A 459 -1.86 4.25 2.36
C GLU A 459 -0.60 3.50 2.75
N TYR A 460 0.47 4.25 2.93
CA TYR A 460 1.76 3.81 3.46
C TYR A 460 2.06 4.61 4.72
N GLY A 461 2.92 4.10 5.59
CA GLY A 461 3.30 4.77 6.83
C GLY A 461 3.67 6.25 6.64
N ASN A 462 3.49 7.08 7.67
CA ASN A 462 3.72 8.52 7.66
C ASN A 462 2.79 9.33 6.72
N GLY A 463 1.57 8.86 6.49
CA GLY A 463 0.58 9.55 5.66
C GLY A 463 0.95 9.62 4.18
N LEU A 464 1.92 8.81 3.72
CA LEU A 464 2.29 8.72 2.32
C LEU A 464 1.23 7.97 1.53
N LYS A 465 0.57 8.65 0.60
CA LYS A 465 -0.45 8.08 -0.27
C LYS A 465 0.19 7.65 -1.59
N LYS A 466 -0.16 6.46 -2.06
CA LYS A 466 0.29 5.91 -3.35
C LYS A 466 -0.89 5.54 -4.21
N PHE A 467 -0.75 5.79 -5.51
CA PHE A 467 -1.67 5.32 -6.55
C PHE A 467 -0.92 4.43 -7.53
N GLU A 468 -1.43 3.25 -7.80
CA GLU A 468 -0.98 2.41 -8.92
C GLU A 468 -1.88 2.66 -10.14
N PRO A 469 -1.42 2.39 -11.38
CA PRO A 469 -2.23 2.62 -12.58
C PRO A 469 -3.61 1.97 -12.51
N ASN A 470 -3.70 0.73 -12.02
CA ASN A 470 -4.96 0.01 -11.90
C ASN A 470 -5.89 0.60 -10.83
N ASP A 471 -5.35 1.25 -9.79
CA ASP A 471 -6.16 1.93 -8.79
C ASP A 471 -6.88 3.12 -9.42
N LEU A 472 -6.20 3.87 -10.28
CA LEU A 472 -6.76 5.00 -11.01
C LEU A 472 -7.72 4.53 -12.13
N ASN A 473 -7.33 3.55 -12.95
CA ASN A 473 -8.20 3.02 -14.01
C ASN A 473 -9.54 2.48 -13.48
N LYS A 474 -9.53 1.90 -12.27
CA LYS A 474 -10.75 1.40 -11.59
C LYS A 474 -11.45 2.46 -10.73
N SER A 475 -10.87 3.64 -10.58
CA SER A 475 -11.50 4.74 -9.83
C SER A 475 -12.75 5.20 -10.55
N LYS A 476 -13.72 5.67 -9.77
CA LYS A 476 -14.86 6.41 -10.29
C LYS A 476 -14.45 7.85 -10.60
N MET A 477 -15.21 8.49 -11.47
CA MET A 477 -15.20 9.92 -11.71
C MET A 477 -16.61 10.39 -12.08
N LEU A 478 -16.85 11.69 -12.08
CA LEU A 478 -18.09 12.26 -12.58
C LEU A 478 -18.23 12.01 -14.09
N ASP A 479 -19.42 11.68 -14.55
CA ASP A 479 -19.70 11.56 -15.98
C ASP A 479 -19.85 12.96 -16.60
N LEU A 480 -18.74 13.53 -17.08
CA LEU A 480 -18.70 14.86 -17.67
C LEU A 480 -19.56 14.99 -18.94
N SER A 481 -19.97 13.87 -19.56
CA SER A 481 -20.86 13.88 -20.73
C SER A 481 -22.29 14.30 -20.39
N THR A 482 -22.65 14.32 -19.11
CA THR A 482 -23.96 14.75 -18.62
C THR A 482 -24.06 16.25 -18.35
N LEU A 483 -22.96 16.98 -18.46
CA LEU A 483 -22.95 18.44 -18.34
C LEU A 483 -23.62 19.11 -19.54
N SER A 484 -24.37 20.18 -19.31
CA SER A 484 -24.91 21.03 -20.40
C SER A 484 -23.79 21.80 -21.09
N GLU A 485 -24.01 22.22 -22.35
CA GLU A 485 -23.03 23.04 -23.09
C GLU A 485 -22.64 24.30 -22.31
N SER A 486 -23.58 25.01 -21.71
CA SER A 486 -23.32 26.21 -20.92
C SER A 486 -22.46 25.93 -19.68
N GLN A 487 -22.60 24.76 -19.05
CA GLN A 487 -21.73 24.35 -17.93
C GLN A 487 -20.32 24.01 -18.42
N VAL A 488 -20.21 23.33 -19.57
CA VAL A 488 -18.91 23.02 -20.19
C VAL A 488 -18.18 24.32 -20.54
N ASP A 489 -18.84 25.25 -21.22
CA ASP A 489 -18.23 26.54 -21.59
C ASP A 489 -17.78 27.32 -20.34
N ARG A 490 -18.62 27.38 -19.31
CA ARG A 490 -18.27 28.07 -18.07
C ARG A 490 -17.06 27.43 -17.36
N ILE A 491 -16.98 26.10 -17.35
CA ILE A 491 -15.81 25.37 -16.78
C ILE A 491 -14.55 25.67 -17.59
N LEU A 492 -14.64 25.72 -18.91
CA LEU A 492 -13.49 26.00 -19.77
C LEU A 492 -13.01 27.46 -19.65
N ASP A 493 -13.92 28.41 -19.48
CA ASP A 493 -13.58 29.82 -19.20
C ASP A 493 -12.79 29.92 -17.87
N LEU A 494 -13.35 29.33 -16.80
CA LEU A 494 -12.68 29.31 -15.49
C LEU A 494 -11.31 28.60 -15.54
N TYR A 495 -11.20 27.52 -16.30
CA TYR A 495 -9.94 26.82 -16.50
C TYR A 495 -8.91 27.69 -17.24
N THR A 496 -9.34 28.45 -18.23
CA THR A 496 -8.49 29.37 -18.97
C THR A 496 -7.95 30.46 -18.05
N GLU A 497 -8.79 31.09 -17.24
CA GLU A 497 -8.42 32.08 -16.23
C GLU A 497 -7.44 31.49 -15.20
N TYR A 498 -7.68 30.24 -14.74
CA TYR A 498 -6.73 29.54 -13.86
C TYR A 498 -5.39 29.31 -14.54
N LYS A 499 -5.40 28.91 -15.81
CA LYS A 499 -4.16 28.64 -16.56
C LYS A 499 -3.29 29.89 -16.68
N GLU A 500 -3.88 31.07 -16.81
CA GLU A 500 -3.18 32.35 -16.91
C GLU A 500 -2.73 32.89 -15.55
N SER A 501 -3.65 32.94 -14.59
CA SER A 501 -3.42 33.61 -13.30
C SER A 501 -2.80 32.72 -12.24
N LYS A 502 -3.03 31.40 -12.32
CA LYS A 502 -2.74 30.39 -11.25
C LYS A 502 -3.51 30.64 -9.95
N ASP A 503 -4.60 31.43 -9.98
CA ASP A 503 -5.43 31.74 -8.82
C ASP A 503 -6.44 30.59 -8.58
N GLU A 504 -6.30 29.91 -7.45
CA GLU A 504 -7.11 28.74 -7.05
C GLU A 504 -8.61 29.05 -6.93
N LYS A 505 -9.02 30.34 -6.85
CA LYS A 505 -10.44 30.71 -6.84
C LYS A 505 -11.18 30.21 -8.09
N PHE A 506 -10.52 30.15 -9.24
CA PHE A 506 -11.12 29.66 -10.48
C PHE A 506 -11.37 28.13 -10.42
N ILE A 507 -10.45 27.38 -9.81
CA ILE A 507 -10.68 25.94 -9.56
C ILE A 507 -11.80 25.74 -8.56
N SER A 508 -11.88 26.58 -7.52
CA SER A 508 -13.02 26.55 -6.58
C SER A 508 -14.36 26.83 -7.28
N GLY A 509 -14.38 27.74 -8.28
CA GLY A 509 -15.58 27.97 -9.09
C GLY A 509 -15.98 26.75 -9.94
N ILE A 510 -15.01 26.03 -10.50
CA ILE A 510 -15.28 24.76 -11.21
C ILE A 510 -15.82 23.72 -10.23
N ASP A 511 -15.21 23.59 -9.05
CA ASP A 511 -15.63 22.66 -8.00
C ASP A 511 -17.08 22.91 -7.56
N GLU A 512 -17.48 24.18 -7.43
CA GLU A 512 -18.85 24.56 -7.07
C GLU A 512 -19.87 24.12 -8.14
N ILE A 513 -19.59 24.34 -9.43
CA ILE A 513 -20.44 23.90 -10.54
C ILE A 513 -20.62 22.39 -10.45
N LEU A 514 -19.55 21.64 -10.28
CA LEU A 514 -19.59 20.18 -10.21
C LEU A 514 -20.33 19.67 -8.97
N ARG A 515 -20.15 20.30 -7.82
CA ARG A 515 -20.88 19.94 -6.59
C ARG A 515 -22.38 20.15 -6.74
N ILE A 516 -22.81 21.28 -7.30
CA ILE A 516 -24.24 21.58 -7.54
C ILE A 516 -24.84 20.53 -8.49
N GLU A 517 -24.17 20.23 -9.59
CA GLU A 517 -24.70 19.32 -10.62
C GLU A 517 -24.74 17.87 -10.16
N PHE A 518 -23.69 17.40 -9.49
CA PHE A 518 -23.48 15.99 -9.19
C PHE A 518 -23.75 15.59 -7.73
N ALA A 519 -24.18 16.52 -6.86
CA ALA A 519 -24.51 16.16 -5.47
C ALA A 519 -25.65 15.13 -5.40
N ASN A 520 -25.49 14.16 -4.49
CA ASN A 520 -26.55 13.22 -4.17
C ASN A 520 -27.58 13.89 -3.24
N ALA A 521 -28.88 13.76 -3.54
CA ALA A 521 -29.96 14.36 -2.74
C ALA A 521 -29.94 13.98 -1.25
N LYS A 522 -29.31 12.85 -0.89
CA LYS A 522 -29.12 12.40 0.49
C LYS A 522 -27.97 13.08 1.23
N SER A 523 -27.11 13.83 0.54
CA SER A 523 -25.92 14.48 1.13
C SER A 523 -26.19 15.90 1.64
N HIS A 524 -27.32 16.51 1.30
CA HIS A 524 -27.65 17.87 1.76
C HIS A 524 -27.80 18.02 3.27
N THR A 525 -28.07 16.93 4.00
CA THR A 525 -28.17 16.96 5.46
C THR A 525 -26.82 17.02 6.19
N HIS A 526 -25.72 16.69 5.51
CA HIS A 526 -24.38 16.67 6.12
C HIS A 526 -23.43 17.79 5.65
N MET A 527 -23.77 18.50 4.55
CA MET A 527 -22.89 19.56 4.00
C MET A 527 -22.97 20.92 4.70
N GLN A 528 -24.00 21.18 5.53
CA GLN A 528 -24.18 22.50 6.15
C GLN A 528 -23.27 22.80 7.35
N PHE A 529 -22.45 21.88 7.85
CA PHE A 529 -21.69 22.07 9.10
C PHE A 529 -20.28 21.49 9.15
N ALA A 530 -19.55 21.38 8.05
CA ALA A 530 -18.14 21.03 8.12
C ALA A 530 -17.25 22.13 7.51
N PRO A 531 -16.52 22.93 8.31
CA PRO A 531 -15.48 23.79 7.76
C PRO A 531 -14.35 22.92 7.17
N ALA A 532 -13.75 23.41 6.08
CA ALA A 532 -12.76 22.72 5.23
C ALA A 532 -11.48 22.20 5.92
N ASN A 533 -11.38 22.29 7.26
CA ASN A 533 -10.23 21.89 8.08
C ASN A 533 -10.57 20.96 9.25
N THR A 534 -11.70 20.27 9.24
CA THR A 534 -12.04 19.33 10.32
C THR A 534 -11.38 17.97 10.09
N THR A 535 -10.58 17.56 11.05
CA THR A 535 -9.96 16.23 11.10
C THR A 535 -11.04 15.14 11.23
N PRO A 536 -10.81 13.90 10.76
CA PRO A 536 -11.77 12.78 10.81
C PRO A 536 -12.37 12.48 12.19
N LYS A 537 -11.74 12.98 13.26
CA LYS A 537 -12.18 12.78 14.65
C LYS A 537 -13.53 13.42 14.97
N ILE A 538 -13.83 14.60 14.39
CA ILE A 538 -15.10 15.31 14.66
C ILE A 538 -16.28 14.62 13.96
N ALA A 539 -16.04 14.02 12.78
CA ALA A 539 -17.06 13.23 12.10
C ALA A 539 -17.43 11.94 12.87
N LYS A 540 -16.50 11.37 13.65
CA LYS A 540 -16.75 10.19 14.49
C LYS A 540 -17.65 10.53 15.70
N GLU A 541 -17.49 11.70 16.33
CA GLU A 541 -18.32 12.11 17.45
C GLU A 541 -19.78 12.37 17.06
N TYR A 542 -20.03 12.89 15.85
CA TYR A 542 -21.40 13.12 15.37
C TYR A 542 -22.13 11.84 14.95
N ALA A 543 -21.40 10.81 14.47
CA ALA A 543 -21.99 9.51 14.15
C ALA A 543 -22.44 8.74 15.41
N PHE A 544 -21.75 8.92 16.52
CA PHE A 544 -22.11 8.28 17.80
C PHE A 544 -23.33 8.92 18.48
N ALA A 545 -23.52 10.23 18.36
CA ALA A 545 -24.65 10.94 18.96
C ALA A 545 -26.00 10.63 18.29
N ASN A 546 -26.01 10.19 17.03
CA ASN A 546 -27.23 9.87 16.30
C ASN A 546 -27.60 8.37 16.28
N ALA A 547 -26.80 7.51 16.92
CA ALA A 547 -27.09 6.08 17.05
C ALA A 547 -27.76 5.72 18.39
N THR A 548 -28.03 6.71 19.25
CA THR A 548 -28.64 6.54 20.59
C THR A 548 -29.95 7.28 20.76
N ASN A 549 -30.62 7.68 19.68
CA ASN A 549 -32.03 8.11 19.69
C ASN A 549 -32.87 7.28 18.74
#